data_2f29fcc9c882d42bea7e970f0e0eeb53
#
_entry.id   2f29fcc9c882d42bea7e970f0e0eeb53
#
_cell.length_a   1.000
_cell.length_b   1.000
_cell.length_c   1.000
_cell.angle_alpha   90.00
_cell.angle_beta   90.00
_cell.angle_gamma   90.00
#
_symmetry.space_group_name_H-M   'P 1'
#
loop_
_entity.id
_entity.type
_entity.pdbx_description
1 polymer ?
#
loop_
_entity_poly.entity_id
_entity_poly.type
_entity_poly.pdbx_seq_one_letter_code
_entity_poly.pdbx_strand_id
1 'polypeptide(L)'
;AIIDFVVRDMSKIFIMGDSTLPGSVDMIRKIVKGRKAMFVIASKSGTTLETIMIYEHLKKIASVDCKDNVFISITDPDTYLDERTSGHNFQQTFLGFIDVGGRYAALSYFGLLPAALMGCDTDLIAQSSLNMKKQLKSGEMKNDNSAAMIASILGACVLNSVDKLTFITSQKLNAFGSWLEQLIAESIGKNNVGLIPVVKEPFLETESYLADRIFIYFRYSHAENEANDLYVNKLINGKFPVLWIEIEEFNLLGAQFFLWQLSIAILGTLLKINPFSQPDVEKTKISVNRMLNNLEEDLKLSYCSDLNVIKSSLSKITPGSYVALLTFIAEDNQQFDHIGKLRKKIGDKYKLATTLGIGPGYLHSTGQMYKGGPKPAHSIFFVDNGIFNVDEDYVKFNQITKAQVLSEMGIFKRLGVEATCIDISEGSEFTIMNLLESI
;
A
#
# COMPACT_ATOMS: atom_id res chain seq x y z
N ALA A 1 -3.00 -6.75 6.43
CA ALA A 1 -3.24 -8.09 5.85
C ALA A 1 -3.92 -9.05 6.83
N ILE A 2 -3.73 -8.87 8.13
CA ILE A 2 -4.28 -9.75 9.17
C ILE A 2 -5.59 -9.20 9.75
N ILE A 3 -5.79 -7.89 9.69
CA ILE A 3 -6.92 -7.18 10.33
C ILE A 3 -8.28 -7.58 9.76
N ASP A 4 -8.38 -7.82 8.47
CA ASP A 4 -9.66 -8.19 7.83
C ASP A 4 -10.17 -9.60 8.20
N PHE A 5 -9.39 -10.39 8.92
CA PHE A 5 -9.65 -11.81 9.04
C PHE A 5 -10.17 -12.28 10.40
N VAL A 6 -9.79 -11.64 11.49
CA VAL A 6 -10.04 -12.24 12.81
C VAL A 6 -10.27 -11.20 13.89
N VAL A 7 -11.46 -10.68 13.98
CA VAL A 7 -11.95 -10.15 15.25
C VAL A 7 -12.69 -11.27 15.96
N ARG A 8 -11.99 -12.07 16.75
CA ARG A 8 -12.64 -13.11 17.59
C ARG A 8 -13.44 -12.52 18.75
N ASP A 9 -13.04 -11.33 19.21
CA ASP A 9 -13.69 -10.64 20.31
C ASP A 9 -14.45 -9.41 19.79
N MET A 10 -15.73 -9.58 19.48
CA MET A 10 -16.62 -8.52 19.01
C MET A 10 -16.80 -7.36 20.02
N SER A 11 -16.32 -7.51 21.26
CA SER A 11 -16.31 -6.42 22.24
C SER A 11 -15.18 -5.42 22.06
N LYS A 12 -14.18 -5.75 21.23
CA LYS A 12 -13.01 -4.90 20.94
C LYS A 12 -13.10 -4.27 19.57
N ILE A 13 -12.69 -3.03 19.46
CA ILE A 13 -12.56 -2.30 18.21
C ILE A 13 -11.08 -2.17 17.91
N PHE A 14 -10.67 -2.60 16.70
CA PHE A 14 -9.32 -2.46 16.21
C PHE A 14 -9.31 -1.39 15.12
N ILE A 15 -8.37 -0.45 15.21
CA ILE A 15 -8.24 0.66 14.28
C ILE A 15 -6.78 0.71 13.83
N MET A 16 -6.56 0.83 12.53
CA MET A 16 -5.26 1.16 11.98
C MET A 16 -5.19 2.67 11.77
N GLY A 17 -4.24 3.33 12.41
CA GLY A 17 -3.96 4.75 12.22
C GLY A 17 -2.67 4.91 11.42
N ASP A 18 -2.76 4.86 10.09
CA ASP A 18 -1.63 4.98 9.16
C ASP A 18 -1.70 6.24 8.30
N SER A 19 -2.72 7.08 8.51
CA SER A 19 -2.98 8.28 7.73
C SER A 19 -2.90 9.53 8.60
N THR A 20 -2.20 10.55 8.09
CA THR A 20 -2.16 11.91 8.66
C THR A 20 -3.28 12.82 8.13
N LEU A 21 -4.21 12.29 7.36
CA LEU A 21 -5.39 13.03 6.95
C LEU A 21 -6.22 13.40 8.18
N PRO A 22 -6.60 14.68 8.37
CA PRO A 22 -7.31 15.13 9.56
C PRO A 22 -8.56 14.33 9.89
N GLY A 23 -9.37 13.97 8.90
CA GLY A 23 -10.56 13.14 9.08
C GLY A 23 -10.24 11.76 9.68
N SER A 24 -9.15 11.11 9.23
CA SER A 24 -8.71 9.82 9.78
C SER A 24 -8.27 9.94 11.24
N VAL A 25 -7.57 11.02 11.58
CA VAL A 25 -7.12 11.28 12.95
C VAL A 25 -8.30 11.63 13.87
N ASP A 26 -9.25 12.43 13.40
CA ASP A 26 -10.47 12.79 14.14
C ASP A 26 -11.38 11.56 14.38
N MET A 27 -11.45 10.64 13.40
CA MET A 27 -12.15 9.36 13.57
C MET A 27 -11.58 8.55 14.73
N ILE A 28 -10.25 8.44 14.84
CA ILE A 28 -9.61 7.76 15.98
C ILE A 28 -10.04 8.42 17.29
N ARG A 29 -9.99 9.74 17.40
CA ARG A 29 -10.42 10.49 18.58
C ARG A 29 -11.86 10.19 18.96
N LYS A 30 -12.77 10.22 18.01
CA LYS A 30 -14.21 9.91 18.25
C LYS A 30 -14.40 8.50 18.80
N ILE A 31 -13.65 7.54 18.28
CA ILE A 31 -13.78 6.13 18.68
C ILE A 31 -13.23 5.89 20.08
N VAL A 32 -12.09 6.47 20.45
CA VAL A 32 -11.45 6.24 21.76
C VAL A 32 -12.12 7.02 22.90
N LYS A 33 -12.92 8.03 22.59
CA LYS A 33 -13.56 8.91 23.57
C LYS A 33 -14.38 8.12 24.60
N GLY A 34 -14.05 8.29 25.89
CA GLY A 34 -14.71 7.64 27.01
C GLY A 34 -14.45 6.14 27.13
N ARG A 35 -13.53 5.57 26.37
CA ARG A 35 -13.20 4.14 26.36
C ARG A 35 -11.82 3.89 26.97
N LYS A 36 -11.57 2.64 27.37
CA LYS A 36 -10.22 2.16 27.59
C LYS A 36 -9.55 1.92 26.25
N ALA A 37 -8.31 2.37 26.09
CA ALA A 37 -7.59 2.28 24.83
C ALA A 37 -6.16 1.74 25.04
N MET A 38 -5.74 0.88 24.12
CA MET A 38 -4.35 0.48 23.95
C MET A 38 -3.83 1.01 22.62
N PHE A 39 -2.76 1.79 22.66
CA PHE A 39 -2.12 2.36 21.49
C PHE A 39 -0.85 1.59 21.18
N VAL A 40 -0.78 1.01 19.99
CA VAL A 40 0.40 0.31 19.48
C VAL A 40 1.11 1.24 18.49
N ILE A 41 2.21 1.82 18.92
CA ILE A 41 3.01 2.75 18.10
C ILE A 41 4.11 1.95 17.39
N ALA A 42 3.98 1.80 16.08
CA ALA A 42 4.87 0.94 15.30
C ALA A 42 5.62 1.75 14.23
N SER A 43 6.93 1.84 14.35
CA SER A 43 7.82 2.44 13.35
C SER A 43 9.18 1.76 13.39
N LYS A 44 9.55 1.07 12.30
CA LYS A 44 10.79 0.32 12.22
C LYS A 44 12.02 1.24 12.31
N SER A 45 12.03 2.32 11.53
CA SER A 45 13.09 3.34 11.58
C SER A 45 13.01 4.25 12.81
N GLY A 46 11.92 4.18 13.57
CA GLY A 46 11.63 5.08 14.69
C GLY A 46 11.44 6.56 14.30
N THR A 47 11.56 6.90 13.02
CA THR A 47 11.57 8.29 12.51
C THR A 47 10.49 8.55 11.46
N THR A 48 9.55 7.62 11.26
CA THR A 48 8.45 7.81 10.32
C THR A 48 7.62 8.99 10.77
N LEU A 49 7.56 10.04 9.95
CA LEU A 49 6.97 11.33 10.30
C LEU A 49 5.51 11.17 10.72
N GLU A 50 4.75 10.43 9.95
CA GLU A 50 3.33 10.16 10.19
C GLU A 50 3.12 9.48 11.54
N THR A 51 3.88 8.43 11.82
CA THR A 51 3.78 7.67 13.07
C THR A 51 4.10 8.55 14.27
N ILE A 52 5.15 9.36 14.20
CA ILE A 52 5.55 10.25 15.30
C ILE A 52 4.48 11.33 15.54
N MET A 53 3.95 11.91 14.47
CA MET A 53 2.91 12.94 14.61
C MET A 53 1.60 12.38 15.18
N ILE A 54 1.16 11.23 14.67
CA ILE A 54 -0.03 10.56 15.19
C ILE A 54 0.18 10.20 16.66
N TYR A 55 1.35 9.68 17.02
CA TYR A 55 1.68 9.39 18.42
C TYR A 55 1.59 10.63 19.31
N GLU A 56 2.22 11.75 18.94
CA GLU A 56 2.18 12.99 19.75
C GLU A 56 0.74 13.53 19.89
N HIS A 57 -0.07 13.39 18.87
CA HIS A 57 -1.48 13.75 18.91
C HIS A 57 -2.30 12.80 19.79
N LEU A 58 -2.13 11.47 19.64
CA LEU A 58 -2.80 10.47 20.45
C LEU A 58 -2.45 10.60 21.93
N LYS A 59 -1.22 10.98 22.27
CA LYS A 59 -0.80 11.24 23.66
C LYS A 59 -1.62 12.36 24.29
N LYS A 60 -1.93 13.43 23.56
CA LYS A 60 -2.81 14.51 24.04
C LYS A 60 -4.24 14.02 24.19
N ILE A 61 -4.79 13.34 23.20
CA ILE A 61 -6.15 12.76 23.22
C ILE A 61 -6.31 11.76 24.37
N ALA A 62 -5.35 10.86 24.54
CA ALA A 62 -5.41 9.83 25.55
C ALA A 62 -5.52 10.40 26.98
N SER A 63 -4.85 11.51 27.26
CA SER A 63 -4.88 12.16 28.58
C SER A 63 -6.22 12.81 28.90
N VAL A 64 -7.01 13.19 27.88
CA VAL A 64 -8.26 13.95 28.03
C VAL A 64 -9.48 13.08 27.77
N ASP A 65 -9.45 12.31 26.70
CA ASP A 65 -10.64 11.63 26.16
C ASP A 65 -10.75 10.16 26.60
N CYS A 66 -9.67 9.50 27.02
CA CYS A 66 -9.69 8.09 27.41
C CYS A 66 -9.86 7.92 28.92
N LYS A 67 -10.67 6.92 29.33
CA LYS A 67 -10.81 6.56 30.75
C LYS A 67 -9.57 5.92 31.33
N ASP A 68 -8.87 5.15 30.51
CA ASP A 68 -7.67 4.39 30.86
C ASP A 68 -6.95 4.10 29.57
N ASN A 69 -5.65 4.31 29.54
CA ASN A 69 -4.87 4.15 28.31
C ASN A 69 -3.52 3.49 28.58
N VAL A 70 -3.07 2.72 27.59
CA VAL A 70 -1.79 2.02 27.60
C VAL A 70 -1.11 2.26 26.28
N PHE A 71 0.17 2.63 26.32
CA PHE A 71 1.03 2.72 25.14
C PHE A 71 2.02 1.54 25.13
N ILE A 72 2.15 0.90 23.99
CA ILE A 72 3.21 -0.06 23.68
C ILE A 72 3.87 0.36 22.36
N SER A 73 5.13 0.02 22.17
CA SER A 73 5.84 0.35 20.95
C SER A 73 6.45 -0.86 20.27
N ILE A 74 6.59 -0.77 18.94
CA ILE A 74 7.34 -1.71 18.12
C ILE A 74 8.30 -0.88 17.27
N THR A 75 9.62 -1.07 17.49
CA THR A 75 10.64 -0.33 16.76
C THR A 75 11.94 -1.14 16.69
N ASP A 76 12.92 -0.72 15.88
CA ASP A 76 14.25 -1.30 15.95
C ASP A 76 15.02 -0.68 17.12
N PRO A 77 16.03 -1.39 17.67
CA PRO A 77 16.89 -0.83 18.71
C PRO A 77 17.63 0.41 18.23
N ASP A 78 17.98 1.27 19.18
CA ASP A 78 18.74 2.51 18.98
C ASP A 78 18.08 3.52 18.03
N THR A 79 16.76 3.48 17.90
CA THR A 79 15.99 4.43 17.09
C THR A 79 15.44 5.56 17.95
N TYR A 80 15.07 6.69 17.29
CA TYR A 80 14.43 7.80 17.97
C TYR A 80 13.19 7.39 18.79
N LEU A 81 12.38 6.45 18.28
CA LEU A 81 11.22 5.95 19.01
C LEU A 81 11.65 5.09 20.21
N ASP A 82 12.70 4.26 20.08
CA ASP A 82 13.24 3.46 21.18
C ASP A 82 13.77 4.33 22.33
N GLU A 83 14.55 5.36 22.02
CA GLU A 83 15.03 6.33 23.01
C GLU A 83 13.88 7.01 23.75
N ARG A 84 12.81 7.38 23.05
CA ARG A 84 11.64 8.03 23.66
C ARG A 84 10.82 7.09 24.54
N THR A 85 10.78 5.80 24.23
CA THR A 85 10.04 4.83 25.04
C THR A 85 10.72 4.51 26.35
N SER A 86 12.05 4.63 26.40
CA SER A 86 12.86 4.38 27.61
C SER A 86 12.62 5.40 28.74
N GLY A 87 12.03 6.57 28.44
CA GLY A 87 11.79 7.65 29.42
C GLY A 87 10.33 8.00 29.68
N HIS A 88 9.37 7.40 29.02
CA HIS A 88 7.98 7.81 29.01
C HIS A 88 7.00 6.64 29.11
N ASN A 89 5.75 6.92 29.46
CA ASN A 89 4.58 6.10 29.71
C ASN A 89 4.30 4.91 28.78
N PHE A 90 5.30 4.28 28.19
CA PHE A 90 5.14 3.02 27.47
C PHE A 90 5.25 1.86 28.43
N GLN A 91 4.25 1.00 28.42
CA GLN A 91 4.23 -0.20 29.26
C GLN A 91 5.25 -1.23 28.78
N GLN A 92 5.45 -1.32 27.46
CA GLN A 92 6.32 -2.31 26.84
C GLN A 92 6.85 -1.78 25.49
N THR A 93 8.11 -2.07 25.20
CA THR A 93 8.74 -1.88 23.88
C THR A 93 9.14 -3.25 23.31
N PHE A 94 8.72 -3.53 22.09
CA PHE A 94 9.10 -4.72 21.34
C PHE A 94 10.13 -4.34 20.31
N LEU A 95 11.35 -4.82 20.48
CA LEU A 95 12.47 -4.51 19.57
C LEU A 95 12.48 -5.43 18.37
N GLY A 96 12.52 -4.84 17.18
CA GLY A 96 12.61 -5.53 15.89
C GLY A 96 14.04 -6.01 15.59
N PHE A 97 14.23 -6.50 14.37
CA PHE A 97 15.52 -6.96 13.85
C PHE A 97 16.08 -5.94 12.88
N ILE A 98 17.25 -5.37 13.14
CA ILE A 98 17.89 -4.32 12.34
C ILE A 98 18.08 -4.76 10.88
N ASP A 99 18.44 -6.03 10.67
CA ASP A 99 18.73 -6.58 9.34
C ASP A 99 17.49 -6.92 8.51
N VAL A 100 16.28 -6.72 9.05
CA VAL A 100 15.02 -7.03 8.36
C VAL A 100 14.34 -5.74 7.93
N GLY A 101 14.23 -5.49 6.63
CA GLY A 101 13.51 -4.33 6.09
C GLY A 101 11.99 -4.38 6.40
N GLY A 102 11.31 -3.22 6.41
CA GLY A 102 9.89 -3.10 6.79
C GLY A 102 8.95 -4.04 6.03
N ARG A 103 9.07 -4.12 4.70
CA ARG A 103 8.25 -5.01 3.85
C ARG A 103 8.50 -6.50 4.08
N TYR A 104 9.64 -6.85 4.69
CA TYR A 104 9.99 -8.23 5.10
C TYR A 104 9.62 -8.53 6.56
N ALA A 105 9.07 -7.58 7.30
CA ALA A 105 8.84 -7.70 8.74
C ALA A 105 7.49 -8.33 9.13
N ALA A 106 6.70 -8.86 8.18
CA ALA A 106 5.38 -9.45 8.44
C ALA A 106 5.42 -10.61 9.46
N LEU A 107 6.50 -11.39 9.48
CA LEU A 107 6.73 -12.50 10.42
C LEU A 107 7.58 -12.10 11.65
N SER A 108 7.62 -10.81 11.98
CA SER A 108 8.26 -10.27 13.17
C SER A 108 7.22 -9.66 14.11
N TYR A 109 7.64 -8.98 15.18
CA TYR A 109 6.74 -8.24 16.07
C TYR A 109 5.83 -7.25 15.33
N PHE A 110 6.29 -6.66 14.21
CA PHE A 110 5.50 -5.73 13.41
C PHE A 110 4.23 -6.35 12.82
N GLY A 111 4.21 -7.64 12.53
CA GLY A 111 3.02 -8.36 12.06
C GLY A 111 2.39 -9.24 13.13
N LEU A 112 3.20 -10.00 13.89
CA LEU A 112 2.69 -11.01 14.82
C LEU A 112 2.08 -10.40 16.08
N LEU A 113 2.61 -9.29 16.61
CA LEU A 113 2.04 -8.68 17.81
C LEU A 113 0.64 -8.11 17.57
N PRO A 114 0.40 -7.30 16.52
CA PRO A 114 -0.97 -6.90 16.18
C PRO A 114 -1.89 -8.10 15.96
N ALA A 115 -1.42 -9.14 15.27
CA ALA A 115 -2.19 -10.36 15.03
C ALA A 115 -2.60 -11.05 16.36
N ALA A 116 -1.66 -11.18 17.31
CA ALA A 116 -1.93 -11.75 18.62
C ALA A 116 -2.96 -10.92 19.39
N LEU A 117 -2.83 -9.58 19.37
CA LEU A 117 -3.80 -8.67 20.02
C LEU A 117 -5.21 -8.82 19.45
N MET A 118 -5.33 -9.14 18.15
CA MET A 118 -6.60 -9.41 17.48
C MET A 118 -7.13 -10.85 17.71
N GLY A 119 -6.38 -11.67 18.45
CA GLY A 119 -6.77 -13.05 18.78
C GLY A 119 -6.42 -14.08 17.70
N CYS A 120 -5.51 -13.76 16.78
CA CYS A 120 -4.97 -14.76 15.86
C CYS A 120 -4.07 -15.74 16.62
N ASP A 121 -4.06 -17.00 16.17
CA ASP A 121 -3.09 -17.99 16.62
C ASP A 121 -1.75 -17.77 15.92
N THR A 122 -0.89 -16.97 16.56
CA THR A 122 0.42 -16.60 16.01
C THR A 122 1.41 -17.76 15.98
N ASP A 123 1.21 -18.77 16.84
CA ASP A 123 2.06 -19.97 16.86
C ASP A 123 1.80 -20.80 15.60
N LEU A 124 0.54 -20.98 15.20
CA LEU A 124 0.22 -21.65 13.93
C LEU A 124 0.72 -20.88 12.71
N ILE A 125 0.62 -19.54 12.71
CA ILE A 125 1.16 -18.70 11.64
C ILE A 125 2.70 -18.89 11.56
N ALA A 126 3.40 -18.81 12.69
CA ALA A 126 4.85 -19.01 12.74
C ALA A 126 5.25 -20.43 12.32
N GLN A 127 4.53 -21.45 12.79
CA GLN A 127 4.78 -22.85 12.45
C GLN A 127 4.60 -23.12 10.95
N SER A 128 3.57 -22.54 10.31
CA SER A 128 3.36 -22.70 8.88
C SER A 128 4.51 -22.07 8.05
N SER A 129 5.03 -20.92 8.50
CA SER A 129 6.21 -20.31 7.86
C SER A 129 7.47 -21.14 8.02
N LEU A 130 7.69 -21.72 9.20
CA LEU A 130 8.82 -22.63 9.46
C LEU A 130 8.74 -23.91 8.63
N ASN A 131 7.54 -24.44 8.44
CA ASN A 131 7.33 -25.61 7.59
C ASN A 131 7.64 -25.28 6.12
N MET A 132 7.19 -24.15 5.61
CA MET A 132 7.53 -23.66 4.27
C MET A 132 9.05 -23.50 4.12
N LYS A 133 9.73 -22.89 5.10
CA LYS A 133 11.19 -22.76 5.12
C LYS A 133 11.90 -24.11 5.03
N LYS A 134 11.40 -25.13 5.75
CA LYS A 134 11.96 -26.49 5.70
C LYS A 134 11.78 -27.13 4.33
N GLN A 135 10.58 -27.03 3.75
CA GLN A 135 10.29 -27.53 2.40
C GLN A 135 11.21 -26.92 1.35
N LEU A 136 11.40 -25.61 1.39
CA LEU A 136 12.24 -24.90 0.42
C LEU A 136 13.75 -25.16 0.61
N LYS A 137 14.20 -25.58 1.82
CA LYS A 137 15.60 -25.92 2.11
C LYS A 137 15.99 -27.36 1.82
N SER A 138 15.06 -28.30 1.75
CA SER A 138 15.35 -29.73 1.79
C SER A 138 16.17 -30.24 0.59
N GLY A 139 16.38 -29.42 -0.45
CA GLY A 139 17.30 -29.75 -1.54
C GLY A 139 17.00 -31.07 -2.28
N GLU A 140 16.12 -31.91 -1.72
CA GLU A 140 15.70 -33.20 -2.29
C GLU A 140 14.87 -33.03 -3.54
N MET A 141 14.47 -31.81 -3.84
CA MET A 141 13.58 -31.49 -4.94
C MET A 141 14.35 -30.82 -6.07
N LYS A 142 14.79 -31.63 -6.98
CA LYS A 142 15.48 -31.14 -8.19
C LYS A 142 14.64 -30.21 -9.07
N ASN A 143 13.30 -30.13 -8.85
CA ASN A 143 12.39 -29.29 -9.67
C ASN A 143 11.24 -28.59 -8.90
N ASP A 144 11.16 -28.63 -7.56
CA ASP A 144 9.96 -28.22 -6.82
C ASP A 144 10.18 -27.10 -5.80
N ASN A 145 11.20 -26.26 -5.95
CA ASN A 145 11.32 -25.07 -5.12
C ASN A 145 10.33 -24.01 -5.60
N SER A 146 9.14 -23.98 -4.98
CA SER A 146 8.06 -23.05 -5.32
C SER A 146 8.50 -21.58 -5.35
N ALA A 147 9.43 -21.19 -4.46
CA ALA A 147 9.95 -19.82 -4.45
C ALA A 147 10.80 -19.52 -5.70
N ALA A 148 11.67 -20.44 -6.08
CA ALA A 148 12.48 -20.31 -7.29
C ALA A 148 11.60 -20.37 -8.55
N MET A 149 10.57 -21.22 -8.55
CA MET A 149 9.60 -21.31 -9.66
C MET A 149 8.85 -20.00 -9.85
N ILE A 150 8.27 -19.43 -8.79
CA ILE A 150 7.58 -18.13 -8.83
C ILE A 150 8.54 -17.05 -9.33
N ALA A 151 9.76 -16.96 -8.76
CA ALA A 151 10.75 -16.00 -9.17
C ALA A 151 11.14 -16.14 -10.65
N SER A 152 11.29 -17.37 -11.15
CA SER A 152 11.63 -17.63 -12.54
C SER A 152 10.50 -17.23 -13.51
N ILE A 153 9.25 -17.57 -13.16
CA ILE A 153 8.07 -17.16 -13.94
C ILE A 153 7.99 -15.63 -14.01
N LEU A 154 8.06 -14.95 -12.85
CA LEU A 154 7.99 -13.50 -12.80
C LEU A 154 9.19 -12.84 -13.49
N GLY A 155 10.38 -13.41 -13.36
CA GLY A 155 11.58 -12.95 -14.07
C GLY A 155 11.44 -13.07 -15.58
N ALA A 156 10.95 -14.21 -16.07
CA ALA A 156 10.66 -14.42 -17.48
C ALA A 156 9.60 -13.44 -17.99
N CYS A 157 8.56 -13.16 -17.20
CA CYS A 157 7.54 -12.15 -17.51
C CYS A 157 8.18 -10.78 -17.72
N VAL A 158 9.00 -10.30 -16.77
CA VAL A 158 9.67 -9.00 -16.88
C VAL A 158 10.55 -8.92 -18.14
N LEU A 159 11.32 -9.97 -18.41
CA LEU A 159 12.23 -10.02 -19.59
C LEU A 159 11.47 -10.03 -20.92
N ASN A 160 10.21 -10.43 -20.93
CA ASN A 160 9.34 -10.46 -22.12
C ASN A 160 8.30 -9.32 -22.12
N SER A 161 8.50 -8.26 -21.32
CA SER A 161 7.60 -7.10 -21.23
C SER A 161 6.18 -7.45 -20.73
N VAL A 162 6.02 -8.56 -20.00
CA VAL A 162 4.82 -8.93 -19.25
C VAL A 162 5.01 -8.42 -17.82
N ASP A 163 4.82 -7.13 -17.61
CA ASP A 163 5.24 -6.46 -16.38
C ASP A 163 4.07 -6.03 -15.47
N LYS A 164 2.80 -6.18 -15.89
CA LYS A 164 1.63 -5.90 -15.06
C LYS A 164 1.18 -7.17 -14.34
N LEU A 165 1.40 -7.18 -13.03
CA LEU A 165 1.05 -8.29 -12.16
C LEU A 165 -0.28 -8.00 -11.47
N THR A 166 -1.37 -8.55 -12.01
CA THR A 166 -2.72 -8.28 -11.51
C THR A 166 -3.15 -9.34 -10.50
N PHE A 167 -3.54 -8.87 -9.30
CA PHE A 167 -4.02 -9.75 -8.24
C PHE A 167 -5.55 -9.84 -8.24
N ILE A 168 -6.03 -11.08 -8.27
CA ILE A 168 -7.42 -11.43 -7.97
C ILE A 168 -7.39 -12.14 -6.63
N THR A 169 -8.19 -11.69 -5.68
CA THR A 169 -8.17 -12.24 -4.31
C THR A 169 -9.58 -12.52 -3.84
N SER A 170 -9.77 -13.63 -3.12
CA SER A 170 -10.95 -13.74 -2.27
C SER A 170 -11.02 -12.54 -1.35
N GLN A 171 -12.21 -12.02 -1.06
CA GLN A 171 -12.42 -10.78 -0.30
C GLN A 171 -11.59 -10.74 0.99
N LYS A 172 -11.57 -11.83 1.72
CA LYS A 172 -10.78 -11.97 2.94
C LYS A 172 -9.26 -11.91 2.75
N LEU A 173 -8.73 -12.03 1.55
CA LEU A 173 -7.31 -11.95 1.23
C LEU A 173 -6.90 -10.61 0.62
N ASN A 174 -7.80 -9.63 0.54
CA ASN A 174 -7.51 -8.32 -0.05
C ASN A 174 -6.32 -7.62 0.61
N ALA A 175 -6.25 -7.68 1.92
CA ALA A 175 -5.13 -7.08 2.67
C ALA A 175 -3.80 -7.81 2.44
N PHE A 176 -3.82 -9.13 2.18
CA PHE A 176 -2.64 -9.88 1.76
C PHE A 176 -2.17 -9.41 0.37
N GLY A 177 -3.09 -9.15 -0.55
CA GLY A 177 -2.78 -8.55 -1.85
C GLY A 177 -2.11 -7.18 -1.71
N SER A 178 -2.58 -6.32 -0.80
CA SER A 178 -1.95 -5.00 -0.53
C SER A 178 -0.55 -5.12 0.07
N TRP A 179 -0.32 -6.13 0.93
CA TRP A 179 1.04 -6.40 1.42
C TRP A 179 1.99 -6.88 0.30
N LEU A 180 1.51 -7.74 -0.60
CA LEU A 180 2.28 -8.16 -1.77
C LEU A 180 2.59 -6.99 -2.71
N GLU A 181 1.65 -6.08 -2.90
CA GLU A 181 1.88 -4.85 -3.64
C GLU A 181 3.09 -4.09 -3.10
N GLN A 182 3.14 -3.86 -1.78
CA GLN A 182 4.29 -3.22 -1.16
C GLN A 182 5.57 -4.02 -1.34
N LEU A 183 5.52 -5.33 -1.04
CA LEU A 183 6.70 -6.20 -1.14
C LEU A 183 7.31 -6.14 -2.55
N ILE A 184 6.50 -6.23 -3.59
CA ILE A 184 6.94 -6.25 -4.98
C ILE A 184 7.40 -4.86 -5.43
N ALA A 185 6.56 -3.84 -5.27
CA ALA A 185 6.82 -2.50 -5.72
C ALA A 185 8.12 -1.93 -5.11
N GLU A 186 8.30 -2.10 -3.82
CA GLU A 186 9.43 -1.54 -3.08
C GLU A 186 10.72 -2.37 -3.27
N SER A 187 10.60 -3.68 -3.50
CA SER A 187 11.77 -4.55 -3.69
C SER A 187 12.29 -4.53 -5.12
N ILE A 188 11.41 -4.55 -6.13
CA ILE A 188 11.77 -4.77 -7.54
C ILE A 188 11.66 -3.49 -8.38
N GLY A 189 10.86 -2.50 -7.98
CA GLY A 189 10.67 -1.26 -8.72
C GLY A 189 11.89 -0.33 -8.69
N LYS A 190 12.95 -0.67 -9.44
CA LYS A 190 14.24 0.06 -9.46
C LYS A 190 14.90 -0.01 -10.82
N ASN A 191 15.76 0.97 -11.12
CA ASN A 191 16.54 1.01 -12.36
C ASN A 191 15.67 0.98 -13.64
N ASN A 192 14.47 1.55 -13.57
CA ASN A 192 13.44 1.50 -14.62
C ASN A 192 12.97 0.08 -14.99
N VAL A 193 13.22 -0.89 -14.13
CA VAL A 193 12.81 -2.29 -14.27
C VAL A 193 11.90 -2.66 -13.09
N GLY A 194 11.04 -3.64 -13.29
CA GLY A 194 10.23 -4.22 -12.22
C GLY A 194 8.88 -4.71 -12.71
N LEU A 195 8.11 -5.20 -11.77
CA LEU A 195 6.71 -5.56 -11.94
C LEU A 195 5.84 -4.43 -11.39
N ILE A 196 4.75 -4.16 -12.08
CA ILE A 196 3.72 -3.21 -11.67
C ILE A 196 2.61 -4.02 -11.01
N PRO A 197 2.57 -4.09 -9.68
CA PRO A 197 1.49 -4.79 -8.99
C PRO A 197 0.19 -4.00 -9.12
N VAL A 198 -0.85 -4.66 -9.59
CA VAL A 198 -2.19 -4.10 -9.77
C VAL A 198 -3.14 -4.82 -8.84
N VAL A 199 -3.49 -4.16 -7.74
CA VAL A 199 -4.39 -4.71 -6.71
C VAL A 199 -5.77 -4.07 -6.78
N LYS A 200 -6.79 -4.83 -6.35
CA LYS A 200 -8.18 -4.35 -6.28
C LYS A 200 -8.63 -3.70 -7.61
N GLU A 201 -8.12 -4.17 -8.74
CA GLU A 201 -8.61 -3.73 -10.05
C GLU A 201 -10.01 -4.30 -10.25
N PRO A 202 -11.00 -3.49 -10.64
CA PRO A 202 -12.31 -4.02 -11.05
C PRO A 202 -12.16 -4.96 -12.24
N PHE A 203 -13.01 -5.96 -12.35
CA PHE A 203 -13.01 -6.84 -13.48
C PHE A 203 -13.29 -6.07 -14.77
N LEU A 204 -12.30 -6.07 -15.67
CA LEU A 204 -12.42 -5.50 -17.00
C LEU A 204 -12.97 -6.54 -17.96
N GLU A 205 -13.44 -6.12 -19.13
CA GLU A 205 -13.69 -7.05 -20.21
C GLU A 205 -12.36 -7.70 -20.63
N THR A 206 -12.37 -9.01 -20.93
CA THR A 206 -11.13 -9.75 -21.22
C THR A 206 -10.37 -9.19 -22.42
N GLU A 207 -11.10 -8.61 -23.38
CA GLU A 207 -10.56 -7.94 -24.58
C GLU A 207 -9.90 -6.59 -24.28
N SER A 208 -10.09 -6.07 -23.06
CA SER A 208 -9.46 -4.85 -22.60
C SER A 208 -8.03 -5.07 -22.10
N TYR A 209 -7.68 -6.32 -21.80
CA TYR A 209 -6.32 -6.65 -21.39
C TYR A 209 -5.40 -6.85 -22.57
N LEU A 210 -4.16 -6.38 -22.41
CA LEU A 210 -3.08 -6.62 -23.36
C LEU A 210 -2.25 -7.83 -22.94
N ALA A 211 -1.39 -8.30 -23.85
CA ALA A 211 -0.50 -9.45 -23.58
C ALA A 211 0.63 -9.14 -22.55
N ASP A 212 0.64 -7.96 -21.98
CA ASP A 212 1.60 -7.48 -20.98
C ASP A 212 1.19 -7.82 -19.53
N ARG A 213 0.14 -8.64 -19.35
CA ARG A 213 -0.45 -9.02 -18.06
C ARG A 213 -0.16 -10.45 -17.66
N ILE A 214 0.13 -10.65 -16.39
CA ILE A 214 0.04 -11.93 -15.69
C ILE A 214 -0.92 -11.77 -14.51
N PHE A 215 -1.74 -12.77 -14.25
CA PHE A 215 -2.70 -12.75 -13.16
C PHE A 215 -2.26 -13.71 -12.06
N ILE A 216 -2.46 -13.32 -10.81
CA ILE A 216 -2.30 -14.20 -9.65
C ILE A 216 -3.62 -14.25 -8.93
N TYR A 217 -4.20 -15.43 -8.83
CA TYR A 217 -5.42 -15.67 -8.10
C TYR A 217 -5.14 -16.32 -6.75
N PHE A 218 -5.38 -15.57 -5.67
CA PHE A 218 -5.36 -16.08 -4.31
C PHE A 218 -6.78 -16.45 -3.91
N ARG A 219 -7.05 -17.73 -3.87
CA ARG A 219 -8.34 -18.30 -3.53
C ARG A 219 -8.34 -18.81 -2.11
N TYR A 220 -9.22 -18.28 -1.26
CA TYR A 220 -9.46 -18.81 0.08
C TYR A 220 -10.60 -19.81 0.03
N SER A 221 -10.34 -21.09 0.40
CA SER A 221 -11.28 -22.20 0.23
C SER A 221 -12.62 -21.99 0.94
N HIS A 222 -12.61 -21.25 2.07
CA HIS A 222 -13.81 -21.01 2.88
C HIS A 222 -14.49 -19.66 2.61
N ALA A 223 -14.25 -19.04 1.45
CA ALA A 223 -14.91 -17.82 1.02
C ALA A 223 -15.87 -18.08 -0.16
N GLU A 224 -16.78 -17.14 -0.39
CA GLU A 224 -17.58 -17.10 -1.61
C GLU A 224 -16.68 -16.66 -2.77
N ASN A 225 -16.38 -17.57 -3.69
CA ASN A 225 -15.43 -17.37 -4.77
C ASN A 225 -16.05 -17.44 -6.17
N GLU A 226 -17.34 -17.72 -6.29
CA GLU A 226 -17.99 -18.03 -7.57
C GLU A 226 -17.71 -16.97 -8.65
N ALA A 227 -17.85 -15.69 -8.30
CA ALA A 227 -17.59 -14.59 -9.25
C ALA A 227 -16.11 -14.53 -9.69
N ASN A 228 -15.18 -14.72 -8.74
CA ASN A 228 -13.75 -14.76 -9.02
C ASN A 228 -13.40 -15.98 -9.86
N ASP A 229 -13.91 -17.17 -9.52
CA ASP A 229 -13.66 -18.42 -10.22
C ASP A 229 -14.14 -18.33 -11.69
N LEU A 230 -15.33 -17.79 -11.91
CA LEU A 230 -15.88 -17.55 -13.25
C LEU A 230 -15.01 -16.59 -14.06
N TYR A 231 -14.57 -15.50 -13.42
CA TYR A 231 -13.74 -14.51 -14.08
C TYR A 231 -12.34 -15.06 -14.42
N VAL A 232 -11.70 -15.75 -13.50
CA VAL A 232 -10.39 -16.39 -13.72
C VAL A 232 -10.48 -17.42 -14.84
N ASN A 233 -11.55 -18.22 -14.90
CA ASN A 233 -11.76 -19.15 -16.00
C ASN A 233 -11.89 -18.45 -17.37
N LYS A 234 -12.52 -17.25 -17.43
CA LYS A 234 -12.54 -16.44 -18.66
C LYS A 234 -11.12 -16.01 -19.07
N LEU A 235 -10.29 -15.60 -18.11
CA LEU A 235 -8.89 -15.22 -18.38
C LEU A 235 -8.09 -16.41 -18.91
N ILE A 236 -8.23 -17.59 -18.31
CA ILE A 236 -7.57 -18.82 -18.76
C ILE A 236 -8.01 -19.18 -20.18
N ASN A 237 -9.30 -19.13 -20.47
CA ASN A 237 -9.86 -19.36 -21.79
C ASN A 237 -9.37 -18.33 -22.83
N GLY A 238 -9.16 -17.08 -22.37
CA GLY A 238 -8.53 -15.99 -23.14
C GLY A 238 -7.02 -16.14 -23.31
N LYS A 239 -6.42 -17.24 -22.80
CA LYS A 239 -4.98 -17.56 -22.87
C LYS A 239 -4.07 -16.59 -22.11
N PHE A 240 -4.61 -15.89 -21.11
CA PHE A 240 -3.77 -15.12 -20.20
C PHE A 240 -3.04 -16.05 -19.23
N PRO A 241 -1.79 -15.76 -18.87
CA PRO A 241 -1.09 -16.52 -17.85
C PRO A 241 -1.72 -16.24 -16.48
N VAL A 242 -2.12 -17.32 -15.80
CA VAL A 242 -2.72 -17.27 -14.47
C VAL A 242 -1.95 -18.19 -13.53
N LEU A 243 -1.48 -17.65 -12.42
CA LEU A 243 -0.98 -18.41 -11.29
C LEU A 243 -2.09 -18.54 -10.26
N TRP A 244 -2.61 -19.76 -10.08
CA TRP A 244 -3.67 -20.07 -9.11
C TRP A 244 -3.05 -20.58 -7.82
N ILE A 245 -3.35 -19.92 -6.70
CA ILE A 245 -2.85 -20.27 -5.36
C ILE A 245 -4.05 -20.46 -4.43
N GLU A 246 -4.24 -21.70 -3.99
CA GLU A 246 -5.27 -22.06 -3.00
C GLU A 246 -4.73 -21.86 -1.59
N ILE A 247 -5.51 -21.24 -0.73
CA ILE A 247 -5.25 -21.10 0.70
C ILE A 247 -6.40 -21.74 1.46
N GLU A 248 -6.16 -22.92 2.02
CA GLU A 248 -7.18 -23.70 2.70
C GLU A 248 -7.50 -23.14 4.08
N GLU A 249 -6.48 -22.77 4.83
CA GLU A 249 -6.60 -22.28 6.20
C GLU A 249 -5.87 -20.96 6.39
N PHE A 250 -6.40 -20.12 7.28
CA PHE A 250 -5.84 -18.79 7.52
C PHE A 250 -4.39 -18.82 8.04
N ASN A 251 -4.08 -19.76 8.93
CA ASN A 251 -2.73 -19.93 9.48
C ASN A 251 -1.68 -20.24 8.40
N LEU A 252 -2.09 -20.75 7.22
CA LEU A 252 -1.20 -20.95 6.07
C LEU A 252 -0.71 -19.64 5.45
N LEU A 253 -1.27 -18.49 5.82
CA LEU A 253 -0.71 -17.20 5.44
C LEU A 253 0.74 -17.02 5.93
N GLY A 254 1.12 -17.62 7.06
CA GLY A 254 2.52 -17.64 7.50
C GLY A 254 3.45 -18.24 6.44
N ALA A 255 3.03 -19.38 5.86
CA ALA A 255 3.75 -20.02 4.75
C ALA A 255 3.81 -19.12 3.52
N GLN A 256 2.71 -18.42 3.18
CA GLN A 256 2.67 -17.52 2.03
C GLN A 256 3.54 -16.27 2.25
N PHE A 257 3.57 -15.69 3.45
CA PHE A 257 4.49 -14.59 3.76
C PHE A 257 5.94 -15.00 3.50
N PHE A 258 6.36 -16.16 4.00
CA PHE A 258 7.73 -16.64 3.80
C PHE A 258 8.03 -16.96 2.33
N LEU A 259 7.11 -17.66 1.66
CA LEU A 259 7.24 -18.03 0.25
C LEU A 259 7.46 -16.81 -0.64
N TRP A 260 6.60 -15.80 -0.51
CA TRP A 260 6.68 -14.60 -1.35
C TRP A 260 7.89 -13.73 -1.02
N GLN A 261 8.27 -13.58 0.25
CA GLN A 261 9.50 -12.88 0.62
C GLN A 261 10.73 -13.50 -0.03
N LEU A 262 10.82 -14.83 0.00
CA LEU A 262 11.93 -15.54 -0.62
C LEU A 262 11.87 -15.46 -2.15
N SER A 263 10.68 -15.62 -2.76
CA SER A 263 10.49 -15.49 -4.21
C SER A 263 10.95 -14.13 -4.73
N ILE A 264 10.58 -13.05 -4.04
CA ILE A 264 10.96 -11.69 -4.44
C ILE A 264 12.45 -11.41 -4.20
N ALA A 265 13.06 -12.00 -3.16
CA ALA A 265 14.50 -11.92 -2.96
C ALA A 265 15.26 -12.63 -4.10
N ILE A 266 14.83 -13.82 -4.52
CA ILE A 266 15.39 -14.54 -5.66
C ILE A 266 15.19 -13.75 -6.96
N LEU A 267 13.98 -13.21 -7.18
CA LEU A 267 13.68 -12.38 -8.35
C LEU A 267 14.59 -11.16 -8.45
N GLY A 268 14.89 -10.51 -7.29
CA GLY A 268 15.85 -9.42 -7.24
C GLY A 268 17.23 -9.84 -7.78
N THR A 269 17.69 -11.03 -7.42
CA THR A 269 18.95 -11.58 -7.93
C THR A 269 18.89 -11.83 -9.44
N LEU A 270 17.81 -12.42 -9.94
CA LEU A 270 17.62 -12.67 -11.38
C LEU A 270 17.61 -11.37 -12.20
N LEU A 271 16.99 -10.32 -11.67
CA LEU A 271 16.91 -9.00 -12.31
C LEU A 271 18.12 -8.10 -12.02
N LYS A 272 19.10 -8.58 -11.23
CA LYS A 272 20.27 -7.80 -10.78
C LYS A 272 19.88 -6.52 -10.02
N ILE A 273 18.83 -6.60 -9.21
CA ILE A 273 18.29 -5.53 -8.37
C ILE A 273 18.50 -5.93 -6.90
N ASN A 274 18.96 -5.00 -6.06
CA ASN A 274 18.95 -5.22 -4.61
C ASN A 274 17.51 -5.11 -4.06
N PRO A 275 16.85 -6.20 -3.66
CA PRO A 275 15.46 -6.18 -3.20
C PRO A 275 15.30 -5.60 -1.78
N PHE A 276 16.39 -5.35 -1.06
CA PHE A 276 16.37 -4.91 0.34
C PHE A 276 16.55 -3.40 0.52
N SER A 277 16.91 -2.66 -0.54
CA SER A 277 17.05 -1.20 -0.51
C SER A 277 15.81 -0.48 -1.08
N GLN A 278 15.65 0.82 -0.78
CA GLN A 278 14.60 1.70 -1.33
C GLN A 278 15.12 3.14 -1.53
N PRO A 279 16.04 3.36 -2.48
CA PRO A 279 16.76 4.64 -2.61
C PRO A 279 15.88 5.81 -3.03
N ASP A 280 14.75 5.55 -3.72
CA ASP A 280 13.92 6.63 -4.26
C ASP A 280 12.89 7.16 -3.25
N VAL A 281 12.56 6.39 -2.22
CA VAL A 281 11.76 6.87 -1.07
C VAL A 281 12.53 7.91 -0.25
N GLU A 282 13.84 7.74 -0.09
CA GLU A 282 14.66 8.69 0.64
C GLU A 282 14.66 10.10 -0.01
N LYS A 283 14.60 10.17 -1.35
CA LYS A 283 14.49 11.44 -2.09
C LYS A 283 13.22 12.21 -1.72
N THR A 284 12.11 11.49 -1.55
CA THR A 284 10.83 12.10 -1.12
C THR A 284 10.94 12.67 0.29
N LYS A 285 11.49 11.91 1.25
CA LYS A 285 11.68 12.38 2.63
C LYS A 285 12.51 13.67 2.69
N ILE A 286 13.63 13.72 1.95
CA ILE A 286 14.47 14.92 1.88
C ILE A 286 13.69 16.11 1.31
N SER A 287 12.92 15.90 0.25
CA SER A 287 12.12 16.95 -0.39
C SER A 287 11.02 17.48 0.53
N VAL A 288 10.28 16.60 1.19
CA VAL A 288 9.23 16.98 2.16
C VAL A 288 9.84 17.77 3.33
N ASN A 289 10.92 17.27 3.93
CA ASN A 289 11.59 17.97 5.04
C ASN A 289 12.09 19.36 4.64
N ARG A 290 12.61 19.52 3.40
CA ARG A 290 13.01 20.83 2.89
C ARG A 290 11.82 21.78 2.78
N MET A 291 10.69 21.33 2.27
CA MET A 291 9.47 22.13 2.17
C MET A 291 8.93 22.54 3.54
N LEU A 292 8.95 21.61 4.50
CA LEU A 292 8.47 21.88 5.86
C LEU A 292 9.39 22.85 6.63
N ASN A 293 10.69 22.86 6.36
CA ASN A 293 11.62 23.79 6.99
C ASN A 293 11.59 25.21 6.37
N ASN A 294 11.11 25.34 5.13
CA ASN A 294 10.99 26.62 4.42
C ASN A 294 9.53 27.11 4.40
N LEU A 295 8.85 27.05 5.53
CA LEU A 295 7.42 27.39 5.71
C LEU A 295 7.04 28.86 5.39
N GLU A 296 8.00 29.72 4.99
CA GLU A 296 7.71 31.10 4.54
C GLU A 296 7.16 31.16 3.11
N GLU A 297 7.31 30.11 2.30
CA GLU A 297 6.66 30.00 1.00
C GLU A 297 5.26 29.39 1.15
N ASP A 298 4.24 30.13 0.75
CA ASP A 298 2.86 29.63 0.62
C ASP A 298 2.84 28.35 -0.22
N LEU A 299 2.67 27.18 0.41
CA LEU A 299 2.55 25.90 -0.28
C LEU A 299 1.25 25.88 -1.09
N LYS A 300 1.31 26.35 -2.36
CA LYS A 300 0.16 26.38 -3.26
C LYS A 300 0.15 25.19 -4.19
N LEU A 301 -0.94 24.42 -4.14
CA LEU A 301 -1.23 23.40 -5.14
C LEU A 301 -1.87 24.06 -6.36
N SER A 302 -1.42 23.64 -7.55
CA SER A 302 -2.06 24.01 -8.80
C SER A 302 -3.01 22.89 -9.21
N TYR A 303 -4.30 23.22 -9.25
CA TYR A 303 -5.33 22.25 -9.64
C TYR A 303 -5.65 22.36 -11.12
N CYS A 304 -6.01 21.22 -11.72
CA CYS A 304 -6.49 21.15 -13.08
C CYS A 304 -7.84 21.87 -13.19
N SER A 305 -7.93 22.81 -14.13
CA SER A 305 -9.15 23.60 -14.41
C SER A 305 -9.92 23.09 -15.64
N ASP A 306 -9.44 22.04 -16.32
CA ASP A 306 -10.10 21.47 -17.50
C ASP A 306 -9.85 19.96 -17.60
N LEU A 307 -10.87 19.16 -17.34
CA LEU A 307 -10.81 17.70 -17.41
C LEU A 307 -10.49 17.16 -18.82
N ASN A 308 -10.69 17.96 -19.88
CA ASN A 308 -10.31 17.56 -21.24
C ASN A 308 -8.82 17.38 -21.39
N VAL A 309 -8.01 18.05 -20.57
CA VAL A 309 -6.55 17.84 -20.53
C VAL A 309 -6.24 16.39 -20.19
N ILE A 310 -6.89 15.84 -19.12
CA ILE A 310 -6.70 14.45 -18.70
C ILE A 310 -7.18 13.49 -19.77
N LYS A 311 -8.37 13.72 -20.35
CA LYS A 311 -8.91 12.91 -21.44
C LYS A 311 -7.97 12.88 -22.65
N SER A 312 -7.47 14.06 -23.04
CA SER A 312 -6.50 14.18 -24.14
C SER A 312 -5.19 13.44 -23.84
N SER A 313 -4.70 13.55 -22.61
CA SER A 313 -3.51 12.82 -22.17
C SER A 313 -3.74 11.31 -22.25
N LEU A 314 -4.80 10.79 -21.62
CA LEU A 314 -5.13 9.36 -21.64
C LEU A 314 -5.21 8.79 -23.07
N SER A 315 -5.79 9.56 -24.01
CA SER A 315 -5.93 9.12 -25.41
C SER A 315 -4.61 9.04 -26.19
N LYS A 316 -3.55 9.66 -25.69
CA LYS A 316 -2.20 9.68 -26.30
C LYS A 316 -1.25 8.67 -25.67
N ILE A 317 -1.64 8.02 -24.57
CA ILE A 317 -0.79 7.06 -23.88
C ILE A 317 -0.60 5.82 -24.76
N THR A 318 0.64 5.42 -24.92
CA THR A 318 1.00 4.21 -25.68
C THR A 318 0.44 2.97 -24.96
N PRO A 319 -0.20 2.03 -25.67
CA PRO A 319 -0.58 0.73 -25.12
C PRO A 319 0.61 0.03 -24.44
N GLY A 320 0.33 -0.68 -23.34
CA GLY A 320 1.38 -1.28 -22.52
C GLY A 320 1.96 -0.37 -21.43
N SER A 321 1.55 0.91 -21.39
CA SER A 321 1.82 1.80 -20.27
C SER A 321 0.77 1.62 -19.16
N TYR A 322 0.90 2.39 -18.06
CA TYR A 322 -0.09 2.41 -16.99
C TYR A 322 -0.31 3.83 -16.44
N VAL A 323 -1.43 4.01 -15.74
CA VAL A 323 -1.80 5.25 -15.08
C VAL A 323 -1.79 5.03 -13.56
N ALA A 324 -1.15 5.94 -12.82
CA ALA A 324 -1.20 5.95 -11.38
C ALA A 324 -2.29 6.92 -10.89
N LEU A 325 -3.29 6.40 -10.17
CA LEU A 325 -4.28 7.19 -9.45
C LEU A 325 -3.81 7.32 -8.01
N LEU A 326 -3.57 8.56 -7.56
CA LEU A 326 -2.97 8.86 -6.27
C LEU A 326 -3.94 9.71 -5.47
N THR A 327 -4.44 9.18 -4.35
CA THR A 327 -5.51 9.84 -3.58
C THR A 327 -4.98 10.36 -2.26
N PHE A 328 -5.35 11.59 -1.92
CA PHE A 328 -5.18 12.18 -0.60
C PHE A 328 -6.56 12.60 -0.08
N ILE A 329 -7.41 11.61 0.07
CA ILE A 329 -8.78 11.69 0.59
C ILE A 329 -8.98 10.58 1.61
N ALA A 330 -9.84 10.83 2.59
CA ALA A 330 -10.21 9.79 3.54
C ALA A 330 -11.01 8.67 2.82
N GLU A 331 -10.86 7.42 3.24
CA GLU A 331 -11.53 6.28 2.61
C GLU A 331 -13.05 6.30 2.79
N ASP A 332 -13.56 7.01 3.80
CA ASP A 332 -14.98 7.26 4.03
C ASP A 332 -15.59 8.38 3.16
N ASN A 333 -14.76 9.05 2.35
CA ASN A 333 -15.22 10.04 1.41
C ASN A 333 -16.04 9.37 0.28
N GLN A 334 -17.24 9.88 0.02
CA GLN A 334 -18.14 9.34 -1.01
C GLN A 334 -17.51 9.30 -2.42
N GLN A 335 -16.56 10.16 -2.71
CA GLN A 335 -15.83 10.19 -3.98
C GLN A 335 -14.93 8.95 -4.16
N PHE A 336 -14.50 8.33 -3.04
CA PHE A 336 -13.63 7.15 -3.10
C PHE A 336 -14.28 5.98 -3.84
N ASP A 337 -15.59 5.78 -3.69
CA ASP A 337 -16.36 4.73 -4.37
C ASP A 337 -16.35 4.87 -5.90
N HIS A 338 -16.13 6.08 -6.42
CA HIS A 338 -16.08 6.33 -7.86
C HIS A 338 -14.73 5.96 -8.49
N ILE A 339 -13.67 5.80 -7.69
CA ILE A 339 -12.34 5.43 -8.19
C ILE A 339 -12.36 4.07 -8.87
N GLY A 340 -13.07 3.10 -8.30
CA GLY A 340 -13.23 1.78 -8.93
C GLY A 340 -13.86 1.87 -10.32
N LYS A 341 -14.93 2.67 -10.46
CA LYS A 341 -15.59 2.90 -11.76
C LYS A 341 -14.68 3.61 -12.75
N LEU A 342 -13.90 4.58 -12.28
CA LEU A 342 -12.91 5.30 -13.09
C LEU A 342 -11.81 4.34 -13.59
N ARG A 343 -11.26 3.49 -12.71
CA ARG A 343 -10.28 2.46 -13.08
C ARG A 343 -10.84 1.54 -14.16
N LYS A 344 -12.07 1.06 -13.98
CA LYS A 344 -12.74 0.21 -14.98
C LYS A 344 -12.86 0.92 -16.32
N LYS A 345 -13.32 2.15 -16.34
CA LYS A 345 -13.50 2.91 -17.59
C LYS A 345 -12.16 3.20 -18.30
N ILE A 346 -11.11 3.53 -17.55
CA ILE A 346 -9.76 3.70 -18.12
C ILE A 346 -9.28 2.39 -18.74
N GLY A 347 -9.41 1.28 -18.03
CA GLY A 347 -9.01 -0.03 -18.51
C GLY A 347 -9.77 -0.46 -19.77
N ASP A 348 -11.10 -0.40 -19.73
CA ASP A 348 -11.94 -0.86 -20.85
C ASP A 348 -11.78 0.02 -22.09
N LYS A 349 -11.71 1.35 -21.93
CA LYS A 349 -11.64 2.28 -23.05
C LYS A 349 -10.26 2.43 -23.65
N TYR A 350 -9.22 2.59 -22.81
CA TYR A 350 -7.87 2.91 -23.25
C TYR A 350 -6.91 1.71 -23.20
N LYS A 351 -7.38 0.57 -22.68
CA LYS A 351 -6.57 -0.66 -22.48
C LYS A 351 -5.32 -0.43 -21.62
N LEU A 352 -5.45 0.45 -20.64
CA LEU A 352 -4.37 0.82 -19.73
C LEU A 352 -4.55 0.16 -18.36
N ALA A 353 -3.48 -0.35 -17.80
CA ALA A 353 -3.45 -0.72 -16.40
C ALA A 353 -3.60 0.51 -15.51
N THR A 354 -4.22 0.36 -14.36
CA THR A 354 -4.31 1.41 -13.36
C THR A 354 -3.83 0.91 -12.01
N THR A 355 -2.97 1.68 -11.34
CA THR A 355 -2.64 1.47 -9.93
C THR A 355 -3.36 2.49 -9.07
N LEU A 356 -3.59 2.16 -7.81
CA LEU A 356 -4.20 3.07 -6.84
C LEU A 356 -3.29 3.23 -5.63
N GLY A 357 -2.76 4.43 -5.45
CA GLY A 357 -1.99 4.79 -4.27
C GLY A 357 -2.84 5.61 -3.30
N ILE A 358 -2.99 5.12 -2.07
CA ILE A 358 -3.68 5.85 -1.01
C ILE A 358 -2.64 6.61 -0.19
N GLY A 359 -2.67 7.92 -0.26
CA GLY A 359 -1.75 8.79 0.44
C GLY A 359 -2.18 9.07 1.89
N PRO A 360 -1.21 9.27 2.78
CA PRO A 360 0.23 9.26 2.53
C PRO A 360 0.86 7.85 2.47
N GLY A 361 0.14 6.78 2.79
CA GLY A 361 0.67 5.42 2.94
C GLY A 361 1.47 4.92 1.73
N TYR A 362 1.01 5.21 0.48
CA TYR A 362 1.71 4.77 -0.72
C TYR A 362 3.14 5.36 -0.86
N LEU A 363 3.44 6.49 -0.22
CA LEU A 363 4.77 7.09 -0.24
C LEU A 363 5.84 6.14 0.33
N HIS A 364 5.43 5.29 1.27
CA HIS A 364 6.24 4.31 1.97
C HIS A 364 6.09 2.88 1.42
N SER A 365 5.47 2.71 0.25
CA SER A 365 5.22 1.43 -0.39
C SER A 365 5.43 1.49 -1.90
N THR A 366 4.38 1.68 -2.68
CA THR A 366 4.43 1.76 -4.16
C THR A 366 5.19 2.98 -4.67
N GLY A 367 5.41 4.00 -3.83
CA GLY A 367 6.17 5.20 -4.17
C GLY A 367 7.60 4.91 -4.66
N GLN A 368 8.25 3.83 -4.20
CA GLN A 368 9.54 3.39 -4.73
C GLN A 368 9.41 3.00 -6.22
N MET A 369 8.41 2.22 -6.57
CA MET A 369 8.17 1.77 -7.95
C MET A 369 7.86 2.93 -8.89
N TYR A 370 6.99 3.85 -8.50
CA TYR A 370 6.63 5.00 -9.33
C TYR A 370 7.83 5.88 -9.69
N LYS A 371 8.83 5.91 -8.82
CA LYS A 371 10.04 6.75 -8.99
C LYS A 371 11.24 5.98 -9.54
N GLY A 372 11.42 4.76 -9.12
CA GLY A 372 12.59 3.93 -9.45
C GLY A 372 12.33 2.86 -10.51
N GLY A 373 11.10 2.33 -10.58
CA GLY A 373 10.68 1.28 -11.50
C GLY A 373 10.20 1.79 -12.86
N PRO A 374 9.41 0.97 -13.57
CA PRO A 374 8.69 1.42 -14.75
C PRO A 374 7.82 2.62 -14.42
N LYS A 375 7.93 3.70 -15.21
CA LYS A 375 7.23 4.95 -14.91
C LYS A 375 5.77 4.88 -15.34
N PRO A 376 4.83 5.45 -14.56
CA PRO A 376 3.49 5.68 -15.06
C PRO A 376 3.55 6.67 -16.24
N ALA A 377 2.68 6.48 -17.20
CA ALA A 377 2.56 7.43 -18.30
C ALA A 377 1.90 8.72 -17.83
N HIS A 378 0.96 8.61 -16.90
CA HIS A 378 0.30 9.74 -16.25
C HIS A 378 0.03 9.41 -14.78
N SER A 379 0.24 10.37 -13.90
CA SER A 379 -0.12 10.31 -12.48
C SER A 379 -1.23 11.34 -12.20
N ILE A 380 -2.39 10.86 -11.76
CA ILE A 380 -3.55 11.71 -11.46
C ILE A 380 -3.73 11.74 -9.93
N PHE A 381 -3.56 12.93 -9.36
CA PHE A 381 -3.74 13.17 -7.93
C PHE A 381 -5.16 13.65 -7.66
N PHE A 382 -5.85 12.99 -6.75
CA PHE A 382 -7.13 13.42 -6.20
C PHE A 382 -6.90 13.93 -4.78
N VAL A 383 -7.13 15.21 -4.57
CA VAL A 383 -6.84 15.87 -3.30
C VAL A 383 -8.10 16.59 -2.81
N ASP A 384 -8.50 16.30 -1.59
CA ASP A 384 -9.55 17.06 -0.92
C ASP A 384 -8.94 18.33 -0.33
N ASN A 385 -9.08 19.47 -1.01
CA ASN A 385 -8.56 20.75 -0.54
C ASN A 385 -9.29 21.25 0.71
N GLY A 386 -10.51 20.78 0.96
CA GLY A 386 -11.31 21.10 2.15
C GLY A 386 -10.66 20.58 3.44
N ILE A 387 -9.92 19.48 3.39
CA ILE A 387 -9.16 18.97 4.54
C ILE A 387 -8.10 19.96 5.02
N PHE A 388 -7.73 20.95 4.23
CA PHE A 388 -6.74 21.97 4.59
C PHE A 388 -7.33 23.18 5.32
N ASN A 389 -8.64 23.26 5.48
CA ASN A 389 -9.36 24.31 6.21
C ASN A 389 -9.88 23.75 7.54
N VAL A 390 -8.97 23.41 8.48
CA VAL A 390 -9.31 22.74 9.74
C VAL A 390 -8.83 23.51 10.95
N ASP A 391 -9.33 23.07 12.13
CA ASP A 391 -8.93 23.58 13.44
C ASP A 391 -7.42 23.61 13.64
N GLU A 392 -6.95 24.51 14.51
CA GLU A 392 -5.53 24.70 14.84
C GLU A 392 -4.82 23.38 15.22
N ASP A 393 -5.53 22.43 15.83
CA ASP A 393 -4.99 21.13 16.22
C ASP A 393 -4.53 20.27 15.03
N TYR A 394 -5.05 20.50 13.83
CA TYR A 394 -4.76 19.73 12.61
C TYR A 394 -3.91 20.48 11.58
N VAL A 395 -3.55 21.74 11.83
CA VAL A 395 -2.77 22.55 10.87
C VAL A 395 -1.47 21.87 10.45
N LYS A 396 -0.76 21.24 11.39
CA LYS A 396 0.50 20.52 11.08
C LYS A 396 0.28 19.32 10.18
N PHE A 397 -0.80 18.56 10.38
CA PHE A 397 -1.16 17.43 9.53
C PHE A 397 -1.42 17.87 8.09
N ASN A 398 -2.12 19.00 7.93
CA ASN A 398 -2.39 19.59 6.62
C ASN A 398 -1.13 20.05 5.90
N GLN A 399 -0.25 20.75 6.61
CA GLN A 399 1.01 21.24 6.05
C GLN A 399 1.85 20.09 5.51
N ILE A 400 1.90 18.97 6.25
CA ILE A 400 2.64 17.79 5.82
C ILE A 400 1.98 17.16 4.59
N THR A 401 0.68 16.97 4.59
CA THR A 401 -0.03 16.41 3.43
C THR A 401 0.18 17.27 2.18
N LYS A 402 0.09 18.61 2.29
CA LYS A 402 0.40 19.53 1.19
C LYS A 402 1.85 19.37 0.71
N ALA A 403 2.80 19.36 1.63
CA ALA A 403 4.22 19.18 1.29
C ALA A 403 4.48 17.84 0.60
N GLN A 404 3.81 16.77 1.02
CA GLN A 404 3.91 15.46 0.40
C GLN A 404 3.37 15.47 -1.04
N VAL A 405 2.18 16.01 -1.27
CA VAL A 405 1.59 16.12 -2.63
C VAL A 405 2.49 16.95 -3.54
N LEU A 406 2.92 18.13 -3.10
CA LEU A 406 3.81 19.02 -3.88
C LEU A 406 5.16 18.36 -4.18
N SER A 407 5.74 17.66 -3.19
CA SER A 407 6.98 16.92 -3.37
C SER A 407 6.85 15.83 -4.44
N GLU A 408 5.80 15.03 -4.37
CA GLU A 408 5.55 13.96 -5.34
C GLU A 408 5.33 14.53 -6.75
N MET A 409 4.47 15.52 -6.92
CA MET A 409 4.25 16.17 -8.21
C MET A 409 5.55 16.75 -8.78
N GLY A 410 6.35 17.39 -7.94
CA GLY A 410 7.67 17.93 -8.34
C GLY A 410 8.66 16.83 -8.75
N ILE A 411 8.63 15.68 -8.07
CA ILE A 411 9.47 14.53 -8.43
C ILE A 411 9.02 13.94 -9.76
N PHE A 412 7.72 13.68 -9.95
CA PHE A 412 7.19 13.16 -11.21
C PHE A 412 7.53 14.07 -12.41
N LYS A 413 7.37 15.38 -12.24
CA LYS A 413 7.77 16.35 -13.27
C LYS A 413 9.25 16.24 -13.63
N ARG A 414 10.15 16.10 -12.64
CA ARG A 414 11.59 15.90 -12.91
C ARG A 414 11.90 14.56 -13.59
N LEU A 415 11.07 13.55 -13.38
CA LEU A 415 11.18 12.24 -14.03
C LEU A 415 10.55 12.21 -15.43
N GLY A 416 9.98 13.33 -15.91
CA GLY A 416 9.28 13.39 -17.18
C GLY A 416 7.92 12.70 -17.20
N VAL A 417 7.35 12.44 -16.02
CA VAL A 417 6.00 11.85 -15.86
C VAL A 417 4.98 12.98 -15.84
N GLU A 418 3.95 12.88 -16.67
CA GLU A 418 2.82 13.80 -16.62
C GLU A 418 2.09 13.64 -15.30
N ALA A 419 1.86 14.75 -14.58
CA ALA A 419 1.20 14.74 -13.28
C ALA A 419 0.12 15.83 -13.24
N THR A 420 -1.11 15.43 -12.94
CA THR A 420 -2.25 16.33 -12.85
C THR A 420 -2.87 16.21 -11.45
N CYS A 421 -3.19 17.34 -10.82
CA CYS A 421 -3.87 17.39 -9.53
C CYS A 421 -5.30 17.89 -9.72
N ILE A 422 -6.26 17.19 -9.16
CA ILE A 422 -7.68 17.53 -9.17
C ILE A 422 -8.12 17.81 -7.73
N ASP A 423 -8.72 18.97 -7.51
CA ASP A 423 -9.44 19.28 -6.26
C ASP A 423 -10.79 18.58 -6.30
N ILE A 424 -11.06 17.74 -5.33
CA ILE A 424 -12.33 17.00 -5.20
C ILE A 424 -13.05 17.32 -3.89
N SER A 425 -12.71 18.43 -3.25
CA SER A 425 -13.39 18.91 -2.03
C SER A 425 -14.88 19.18 -2.25
N GLU A 426 -15.62 19.21 -1.17
CA GLU A 426 -17.05 19.58 -1.23
C GLU A 426 -17.18 21.01 -1.78
N GLY A 427 -18.03 21.18 -2.79
CA GLY A 427 -18.20 22.44 -3.52
C GLY A 427 -17.15 22.71 -4.60
N SER A 428 -16.20 21.80 -4.85
CA SER A 428 -15.29 21.88 -5.99
C SER A 428 -16.05 21.81 -7.32
N GLU A 429 -15.53 22.49 -8.34
CA GLU A 429 -16.05 22.44 -9.72
C GLU A 429 -15.95 21.02 -10.31
N PHE A 430 -14.98 20.21 -9.84
CA PHE A 430 -14.74 18.88 -10.36
C PHE A 430 -14.91 17.80 -9.30
N THR A 431 -15.42 16.66 -9.75
CA THR A 431 -15.53 15.43 -8.97
C THR A 431 -14.94 14.26 -9.76
N ILE A 432 -14.71 13.14 -9.09
CA ILE A 432 -14.31 11.91 -9.80
C ILE A 432 -15.41 11.46 -10.78
N MET A 433 -16.69 11.75 -10.47
CA MET A 433 -17.80 11.49 -11.40
C MET A 433 -17.73 12.36 -12.66
N ASN A 434 -17.43 13.66 -12.55
CA ASN A 434 -17.27 14.52 -13.73
C ASN A 434 -16.13 14.00 -14.63
N LEU A 435 -15.01 13.59 -14.04
CA LEU A 435 -13.92 12.95 -14.79
C LEU A 435 -14.40 11.65 -15.43
N LEU A 436 -15.11 10.80 -14.68
CA LEU A 436 -15.65 9.54 -15.19
C LEU A 436 -16.59 9.77 -16.39
N GLU A 437 -17.43 10.78 -16.34
CA GLU A 437 -18.34 11.11 -17.45
C GLU A 437 -17.59 11.68 -18.66
N SER A 438 -16.53 12.46 -18.43
CA SER A 438 -15.74 13.11 -19.47
C SER A 438 -14.91 12.15 -20.31
N ILE A 439 -14.40 11.08 -19.73
CA ILE A 439 -13.55 10.09 -20.38
C ILE A 439 -14.35 8.92 -20.93
#